data_fa46367e6bbf2ea26eff410678a00599
#
_entry.id   fa46367e6bbf2ea26eff410678a00599
#
_cell.length_a   1.000
_cell.length_b   1.000
_cell.length_c   1.000
_cell.angle_alpha   90.00
_cell.angle_beta   90.00
_cell.angle_gamma   90.00
#
_symmetry.space_group_name_H-M   'P 1'
#
loop_
_entity.id
_entity.type
_entity.pdbx_description
1 polymer ?
#
loop_
_entity_poly.entity_id
_entity_poly.type
_entity_poly.pdbx_seq_one_letter_code
_entity_poly.pdbx_strand_id
1 'polypeptide(L)'
;MEAISLTALADEQLAVARQAPAGRASHTVHGGQEHALRQTLVALAAGQELAEHNSPGEATLHVVTGRVRLIAGDDAWEGGAGDHVTIPPLRHALRALEDSAVLLTVSMAR
;
A
#
# COMPACT_ATOMS: atom_id res chain seq x y z
N MET A 1 -13.34 -17.29 12.16
CA MET A 1 -13.42 -16.20 11.16
C MET A 1 -12.80 -14.95 11.76
N GLU A 2 -11.84 -14.36 11.07
CA GLU A 2 -11.17 -13.16 11.52
C GLU A 2 -11.62 -11.96 10.70
N ALA A 3 -11.89 -10.86 11.37
CA ALA A 3 -12.34 -9.64 10.70
C ALA A 3 -11.65 -8.42 11.30
N ILE A 4 -11.41 -7.43 10.44
CA ILE A 4 -10.73 -6.20 10.82
C ILE A 4 -11.37 -5.03 10.06
N SER A 5 -11.44 -3.87 10.71
CA SER A 5 -11.86 -2.65 10.04
C SER A 5 -10.66 -2.00 9.36
N LEU A 6 -10.66 -1.98 8.03
CA LEU A 6 -9.58 -1.30 7.28
C LEU A 6 -9.58 0.20 7.53
N THR A 7 -10.77 0.80 7.70
CA THR A 7 -10.88 2.22 7.99
C THR A 7 -10.24 2.57 9.33
N ALA A 8 -10.54 1.79 10.37
CA ALA A 8 -9.95 2.01 11.69
C ALA A 8 -8.43 1.78 11.68
N LEU A 9 -7.99 0.71 10.99
CA LEU A 9 -6.57 0.41 10.89
C LEU A 9 -5.82 1.51 10.12
N ALA A 10 -6.43 2.04 9.06
CA ALA A 10 -5.85 3.14 8.30
C ALA A 10 -5.63 4.38 9.18
N ASP A 11 -6.62 4.73 9.99
CA ASP A 11 -6.50 5.87 10.92
C ASP A 11 -5.38 5.66 11.94
N GLU A 12 -5.29 4.45 12.51
CA GLU A 12 -4.24 4.11 13.47
C GLU A 12 -2.85 4.19 12.84
N GLN A 13 -2.68 3.59 11.67
CA GLN A 13 -1.37 3.56 11.02
C GLN A 13 -0.97 4.93 10.47
N LEU A 14 -1.91 5.77 10.05
CA LEU A 14 -1.60 7.15 9.67
C LEU A 14 -1.11 7.96 10.86
N ALA A 15 -1.71 7.78 12.04
CA ALA A 15 -1.24 8.44 13.26
C ALA A 15 0.22 8.03 13.56
N VAL A 16 0.56 6.75 13.40
CA VAL A 16 1.93 6.26 13.57
C VAL A 16 2.85 6.87 12.50
N ALA A 17 2.43 6.86 11.25
CA ALA A 17 3.23 7.38 10.12
C ALA A 17 3.57 8.87 10.31
N ARG A 18 2.62 9.68 10.79
CA ARG A 18 2.85 11.11 11.03
C ARG A 18 3.93 11.36 12.08
N GLN A 19 4.11 10.45 13.03
CA GLN A 19 5.11 10.56 14.09
C GLN A 19 6.43 9.86 13.73
N ALA A 20 6.43 9.01 12.73
CA ALA A 20 7.60 8.24 12.36
C ALA A 20 8.60 9.11 11.57
N PRO A 21 9.92 8.95 11.81
CA PRO A 21 10.93 9.72 11.06
C PRO A 21 10.83 9.54 9.54
N ALA A 22 10.49 8.34 9.08
CA ALA A 22 10.35 8.06 7.65
C ALA A 22 8.97 8.41 7.10
N GLY A 23 8.03 8.88 7.95
CA GLY A 23 6.70 9.27 7.53
C GLY A 23 5.85 8.11 7.02
N ARG A 24 6.12 6.89 7.49
CA ARG A 24 5.38 5.71 7.06
C ARG A 24 5.24 4.68 8.17
N ALA A 25 4.19 3.87 8.04
CA ALA A 25 3.92 2.75 8.92
C ALA A 25 3.23 1.65 8.13
N SER A 26 3.32 0.42 8.58
CA SER A 26 2.65 -0.69 7.93
C SER A 26 2.17 -1.72 8.95
N HIS A 27 1.15 -2.47 8.55
CA HIS A 27 0.59 -3.53 9.37
C HIS A 27 0.13 -4.67 8.48
N THR A 28 0.57 -5.89 8.78
CA THR A 28 0.16 -7.07 8.04
C THR A 28 -1.27 -7.42 8.43
N VAL A 29 -2.16 -7.41 7.45
CA VAL A 29 -3.58 -7.78 7.64
C VAL A 29 -3.74 -9.28 7.51
N HIS A 30 -3.09 -9.88 6.53
CA HIS A 30 -3.10 -11.32 6.28
C HIS A 30 -1.76 -11.72 5.69
N GLY A 31 -1.17 -12.81 6.14
CA GLY A 31 0.11 -13.24 5.61
C GLY A 31 0.82 -14.23 6.51
N GLY A 32 2.12 -14.36 6.28
CA GLY A 32 2.96 -15.32 6.96
C GLY A 32 3.47 -16.38 5.99
N GLN A 33 4.42 -17.19 6.43
CA GLN A 33 5.07 -18.19 5.57
C GLN A 33 4.12 -19.27 5.05
N GLU A 34 3.02 -19.49 5.78
CA GLU A 34 2.04 -20.53 5.48
C GLU A 34 1.01 -20.11 4.44
N HIS A 35 1.00 -18.83 4.06
CA HIS A 35 -0.03 -18.26 3.21
C HIS A 35 0.55 -17.76 1.89
N ALA A 36 -0.08 -18.18 0.77
CA ALA A 36 0.26 -17.65 -0.54
C ALA A 36 -0.21 -16.20 -0.68
N LEU A 37 -1.35 -15.85 -0.07
CA LEU A 37 -1.90 -14.50 -0.12
C LEU A 37 -1.29 -13.66 1.00
N ARG A 38 -0.83 -12.48 0.64
CA ARG A 38 -0.28 -11.51 1.59
C ARG A 38 -0.93 -10.16 1.40
N GLN A 39 -1.46 -9.60 2.49
CA GLN A 39 -2.07 -8.28 2.48
C GLN A 39 -1.46 -7.42 3.58
N THR A 40 -1.00 -6.24 3.19
CA THR A 40 -0.37 -5.29 4.11
C THR A 40 -1.03 -3.93 3.93
N LEU A 41 -1.46 -3.34 5.04
CA LEU A 41 -1.87 -1.94 5.02
C LEU A 41 -0.63 -1.08 5.20
N VAL A 42 -0.42 -0.15 4.28
CA VAL A 42 0.72 0.78 4.30
C VAL A 42 0.17 2.20 4.40
N ALA A 43 0.63 2.93 5.43
CA ALA A 43 0.27 4.34 5.64
C ALA A 43 1.48 5.22 5.30
N LEU A 44 1.24 6.28 4.55
CA LEU A 44 2.25 7.24 4.13
C LEU A 44 1.75 8.65 4.43
N ALA A 45 2.55 9.42 5.14
CA ALA A 45 2.28 10.85 5.30
C ALA A 45 2.47 11.56 3.95
N ALA A 46 1.77 12.68 3.75
CA ALA A 46 1.83 13.46 2.51
C ALA A 46 3.28 13.73 2.09
N GLY A 47 3.57 13.48 0.81
CA GLY A 47 4.90 13.70 0.24
C GLY A 47 5.88 12.55 0.42
N GLN A 48 5.53 11.54 1.21
CA GLN A 48 6.40 10.38 1.41
C GLN A 48 6.22 9.37 0.27
N GLU A 49 7.25 8.58 0.08
CA GLU A 49 7.32 7.65 -1.04
C GLU A 49 7.87 6.30 -0.58
N LEU A 50 7.27 5.23 -1.08
CA LEU A 50 7.90 3.91 -1.08
C LEU A 50 8.77 3.87 -2.34
N ALA A 51 10.08 3.82 -2.14
CA ALA A 51 11.05 3.88 -3.22
C ALA A 51 10.85 2.73 -4.22
N GLU A 52 11.33 2.95 -5.43
CA GLU A 52 11.25 1.97 -6.51
C GLU A 52 11.83 0.62 -6.09
N HIS A 53 11.07 -0.42 -6.34
CA HIS A 53 11.47 -1.79 -6.04
C HIS A 53 10.90 -2.74 -7.09
N ASN A 54 11.44 -3.95 -7.14
CA ASN A 54 10.98 -4.97 -8.07
C ASN A 54 9.60 -5.50 -7.64
N SER A 55 8.79 -5.84 -8.63
CA SER A 55 7.51 -6.49 -8.37
C SER A 55 7.76 -7.88 -7.76
N PRO A 56 7.13 -8.20 -6.61
CA PRO A 56 7.28 -9.52 -5.98
C PRO A 56 6.50 -10.63 -6.68
N GLY A 57 5.71 -10.29 -7.68
CA GLY A 57 4.82 -11.19 -8.38
C GLY A 57 3.51 -10.48 -8.73
N GLU A 58 2.41 -11.22 -8.69
CA GLU A 58 1.09 -10.64 -8.92
C GLU A 58 0.69 -9.79 -7.72
N ALA A 59 0.29 -8.54 -7.98
CA ALA A 59 -0.05 -7.61 -6.90
C ALA A 59 -1.12 -6.61 -7.33
N THR A 60 -1.94 -6.21 -6.35
CA THR A 60 -2.93 -5.16 -6.52
C THR A 60 -2.83 -4.16 -5.39
N LEU A 61 -3.33 -2.95 -5.65
CA LEU A 61 -3.35 -1.87 -4.69
C LEU A 61 -4.77 -1.31 -4.58
N HIS A 62 -5.25 -1.19 -3.35
CA HIS A 62 -6.55 -0.56 -3.05
C HIS A 62 -6.28 0.66 -2.17
N VAL A 63 -6.70 1.82 -2.61
CA VAL A 63 -6.58 3.05 -1.81
C VAL A 63 -7.72 3.09 -0.80
N VAL A 64 -7.37 3.02 0.49
CA VAL A 64 -8.36 3.06 1.58
C VAL A 64 -8.74 4.49 1.91
N THR A 65 -7.73 5.36 2.00
CA THR A 65 -7.93 6.80 2.24
C THR A 65 -6.78 7.58 1.60
N GLY A 66 -7.05 8.85 1.29
CA GLY A 66 -6.05 9.74 0.71
C GLY A 66 -5.99 9.69 -0.81
N ARG A 67 -4.83 10.06 -1.34
CA ARG A 67 -4.57 10.06 -2.78
C ARG A 67 -3.12 9.71 -3.04
N VAL A 68 -2.90 8.79 -3.97
CA VAL A 68 -1.56 8.27 -4.27
C VAL A 68 -1.27 8.29 -5.76
N ARG A 69 0.01 8.23 -6.07
CA ARG A 69 0.52 8.09 -7.44
C ARG A 69 1.41 6.85 -7.51
N LEU A 70 1.08 5.92 -8.39
CA LEU A 70 1.88 4.73 -8.69
C LEU A 70 2.67 5.02 -9.96
N ILE A 71 3.97 4.82 -9.90
CA ILE A 71 4.89 5.10 -11.00
C ILE A 71 5.59 3.80 -11.38
N ALA A 72 5.47 3.40 -12.64
CA ALA A 72 6.07 2.17 -13.15
C ALA A 72 6.68 2.46 -14.54
N GLY A 73 8.00 2.56 -14.61
CA GLY A 73 8.69 2.96 -15.85
C GLY A 73 8.25 4.35 -16.28
N ASP A 74 7.79 4.47 -17.51
CA ASP A 74 7.30 5.74 -18.08
C ASP A 74 5.81 5.97 -17.83
N ASP A 75 5.16 5.06 -17.13
CA ASP A 75 3.72 5.11 -16.87
C ASP A 75 3.44 5.52 -15.44
N ALA A 76 2.31 6.18 -15.23
CA ALA A 76 1.89 6.60 -13.89
C ALA A 76 0.36 6.58 -13.80
N TRP A 77 -0.12 6.26 -12.59
CA TRP A 77 -1.55 6.24 -12.26
C TRP A 77 -1.75 7.00 -10.95
N GLU A 78 -2.80 7.79 -10.89
CA GLU A 78 -3.22 8.44 -9.66
C GLU A 78 -4.62 7.95 -9.28
N GLY A 79 -4.82 7.72 -7.98
CA GLY A 79 -6.12 7.30 -7.47
C GLY A 79 -6.36 7.78 -6.05
N GLY A 80 -7.64 7.88 -5.70
CA GLY A 80 -8.10 8.27 -4.38
C GLY A 80 -8.86 7.16 -3.68
N ALA A 81 -9.42 7.48 -2.51
CA ALA A 81 -10.13 6.51 -1.67
C ALA A 81 -11.17 5.72 -2.47
N GLY A 82 -11.13 4.41 -2.35
CA GLY A 82 -12.00 3.49 -3.06
C GLY A 82 -11.48 3.01 -4.41
N ASP A 83 -10.41 3.60 -4.91
CA ASP A 83 -9.83 3.19 -6.19
C ASP A 83 -8.94 1.96 -6.04
N HIS A 84 -8.86 1.19 -7.10
CA HIS A 84 -8.10 -0.05 -7.16
C HIS A 84 -7.27 -0.07 -8.45
N VAL A 85 -6.05 -0.56 -8.37
CA VAL A 85 -5.17 -0.71 -9.52
C VAL A 85 -4.42 -2.02 -9.45
N THR A 86 -4.22 -2.66 -10.60
CA THR A 86 -3.32 -3.79 -10.73
C THR A 86 -1.91 -3.24 -10.92
N ILE A 87 -0.99 -3.67 -10.06
CA ILE A 87 0.41 -3.22 -10.15
C ILE A 87 1.07 -3.96 -11.31
N PRO A 88 1.65 -3.24 -12.29
CA PRO A 88 2.31 -3.91 -13.41
C PRO A 88 3.56 -4.67 -12.94
N PRO A 89 3.96 -5.73 -13.64
CA PRO A 89 5.13 -6.56 -13.28
C PRO A 89 6.45 -5.88 -13.65
N LEU A 90 6.60 -4.64 -13.21
CA LEU A 90 7.77 -3.78 -13.46
C LEU A 90 8.24 -3.19 -12.14
N ARG A 91 9.46 -2.69 -12.10
CA ARG A 91 9.89 -1.87 -10.98
C ARG A 91 8.94 -0.68 -10.85
N HIS A 92 8.55 -0.37 -9.64
CA HIS A 92 7.56 0.67 -9.38
C HIS A 92 7.80 1.35 -8.04
N ALA A 93 7.27 2.55 -7.91
CA ALA A 93 7.28 3.35 -6.70
C ALA A 93 5.88 3.85 -6.40
N LEU A 94 5.61 4.13 -5.14
CA LEU A 94 4.32 4.68 -4.70
C LEU A 94 4.57 5.97 -3.94
N ARG A 95 3.89 7.05 -4.34
CA ARG A 95 4.00 8.35 -3.69
C ARG A 95 2.66 8.78 -3.12
N ALA A 96 2.66 9.25 -1.88
CA ALA A 96 1.48 9.83 -1.25
C ALA A 96 1.38 11.32 -1.64
N LEU A 97 0.27 11.68 -2.29
CA LEU A 97 0.00 13.07 -2.66
C LEU A 97 -0.65 13.83 -1.50
N GLU A 98 -1.29 13.10 -0.61
CA GLU A 98 -1.79 13.56 0.70
C GLU A 98 -1.62 12.40 1.67
N ASP A 99 -1.91 12.59 2.96
CA ASP A 99 -1.86 11.50 3.93
C ASP A 99 -2.72 10.35 3.42
N SER A 100 -2.13 9.17 3.23
CA SER A 100 -2.78 8.07 2.55
C SER A 100 -2.55 6.74 3.23
N ALA A 101 -3.52 5.85 3.09
CA ALA A 101 -3.37 4.45 3.48
C ALA A 101 -3.87 3.58 2.35
N VAL A 102 -3.07 2.58 2.01
CA VAL A 102 -3.37 1.65 0.92
C VAL A 102 -3.30 0.22 1.41
N LEU A 103 -4.11 -0.65 0.82
CA LEU A 103 -4.02 -2.09 1.03
C LEU A 103 -3.29 -2.70 -0.15
N LEU A 104 -2.13 -3.25 0.11
CA LEU A 104 -1.32 -3.97 -0.88
C LEU A 104 -1.63 -5.45 -0.76
N THR A 105 -2.06 -6.06 -1.84
CA THR A 105 -2.31 -7.50 -1.93
C THR A 105 -1.32 -8.12 -2.89
N VAL A 106 -0.63 -9.15 -2.43
CA VAL A 106 0.43 -9.83 -3.21
C VAL A 106 0.19 -11.33 -3.16
N SER A 107 0.31 -11.98 -4.30
CA SER A 107 0.32 -13.44 -4.36
C SER A 107 1.76 -13.93 -4.31
N MET A 108 2.06 -14.77 -3.35
CA MET A 108 3.36 -15.44 -3.23
C MET A 108 3.35 -16.80 -3.90
N ALA A 109 2.25 -17.17 -4.52
CA ALA A 109 2.11 -18.42 -5.26
C ALA A 109 2.97 -18.38 -6.54
N ARG A 110 3.47 -19.52 -6.93
CA ARG A 110 4.29 -19.69 -8.12
C ARG A 110 3.53 -20.43 -9.22
#